data_c6710090442fed9e59ee2ebdc0d3a341
#
_entry.id   c6710090442fed9e59ee2ebdc0d3a341
#
_cell.length_a   1.000
_cell.length_b   1.000
_cell.length_c   1.000
_cell.angle_alpha   90.00
_cell.angle_beta   90.00
_cell.angle_gamma   90.00
#
_symmetry.space_group_name_H-M   'P 1'
#
loop_
_entity.id
_entity.type
_entity.pdbx_description
1 polymer ?
#
loop_
_entity_poly.entity_id
_entity_poly.type
_entity_poly.pdbx_seq_one_letter_code
_entity_poly.pdbx_strand_id
1 'polypeptide(L)'
;MAIAQRRKIPATIVTGFLGAGKTSLIRHLLGNAQGRRIALIINEFGDQGVDREIIRACGIEGCRDEDVVELANGCICCTVADDFLPTMQIILDRPEPVDHIVIETSGLALPKPLVKAFTWPAVRNAVTVDGVVAVIDAEATAAGLFASDPEAVAAARAADPSLDHDSPLEELFEEQVACADMVVLNKCDRVDEPGRARAREQIAVDLRPGVRIVEAEHGRLDPLVLLGLDAGAEDDLDSRRSHHDDGSDHHHDDFQSFVVELPAIARPAEIEARIAAVTRDHAVLRVKGFLAVDGRPLRLAVQAVGSRIESYFDRPWAADEPRRGALVVIGLDGLDEPAIRAGLSGATTSAAA
;
A
#
# COMPACT_ATOMS: atom_id res chain seq x y z
N MET A 1 -2.77 -9.20 37.40
CA MET A 1 -2.43 -7.99 36.68
C MET A 1 -3.04 -8.11 35.30
N ALA A 2 -4.06 -7.33 34.98
CA ALA A 2 -4.64 -7.29 33.64
C ALA A 2 -3.59 -6.67 32.70
N ILE A 3 -3.15 -7.41 31.68
CA ILE A 3 -2.32 -6.87 30.61
C ILE A 3 -3.22 -5.86 29.90
N ALA A 4 -2.92 -4.57 30.07
CA ALA A 4 -3.59 -3.53 29.29
C ALA A 4 -3.37 -3.88 27.80
N GLN A 5 -4.44 -4.26 27.11
CA GLN A 5 -4.40 -4.45 25.67
C GLN A 5 -3.92 -3.12 25.07
N ARG A 6 -2.72 -3.11 24.48
CA ARG A 6 -2.22 -1.94 23.75
C ARG A 6 -3.25 -1.66 22.65
N ARG A 7 -3.83 -0.47 22.66
CA ARG A 7 -4.72 -0.02 21.59
C ARG A 7 -3.92 -0.04 20.29
N LYS A 8 -4.50 -0.62 19.24
CA LYS A 8 -3.89 -0.61 17.90
C LYS A 8 -3.65 0.84 17.46
N ILE A 9 -2.60 1.07 16.71
CA ILE A 9 -2.33 2.38 16.10
C ILE A 9 -3.32 2.56 14.94
N PRO A 10 -4.12 3.64 14.91
CA PRO A 10 -5.00 3.90 13.78
C PRO A 10 -4.20 4.36 12.55
N ALA A 11 -4.60 3.91 11.36
CA ALA A 11 -4.03 4.30 10.08
C ALA A 11 -5.11 4.83 9.14
N THR A 12 -4.96 6.05 8.64
CA THR A 12 -5.84 6.63 7.63
C THR A 12 -5.21 6.53 6.25
N ILE A 13 -5.91 5.94 5.30
CA ILE A 13 -5.50 5.84 3.90
C ILE A 13 -6.14 6.99 3.13
N VAL A 14 -5.31 7.81 2.47
CA VAL A 14 -5.75 8.93 1.62
C VAL A 14 -5.54 8.55 0.16
N THR A 15 -6.63 8.41 -0.57
CA THR A 15 -6.67 8.08 -2.00
C THR A 15 -7.33 9.19 -2.82
N GLY A 16 -7.34 9.06 -4.13
CA GLY A 16 -7.94 10.01 -5.07
C GLY A 16 -7.01 10.32 -6.24
N PHE A 17 -7.57 10.77 -7.35
CA PHE A 17 -6.83 11.01 -8.59
C PHE A 17 -5.70 12.03 -8.46
N LEU A 18 -4.78 12.01 -9.46
CA LEU A 18 -3.72 13.01 -9.59
C LEU A 18 -4.33 14.42 -9.64
N GLY A 19 -3.75 15.33 -8.89
CA GLY A 19 -4.21 16.72 -8.82
C GLY A 19 -5.49 16.96 -8.00
N ALA A 20 -6.13 15.95 -7.39
CA ALA A 20 -7.31 16.12 -6.53
C ALA A 20 -7.00 16.91 -5.23
N GLY A 21 -5.72 16.95 -4.81
CA GLY A 21 -5.28 17.73 -3.65
C GLY A 21 -4.98 16.89 -2.41
N LYS A 22 -4.65 15.61 -2.57
CA LYS A 22 -4.24 14.70 -1.47
C LYS A 22 -3.10 15.27 -0.64
N THR A 23 -1.99 15.64 -1.28
CA THR A 23 -0.81 16.22 -0.64
C THR A 23 -1.14 17.53 0.08
N SER A 24 -2.04 18.36 -0.49
CA SER A 24 -2.51 19.59 0.17
C SER A 24 -3.31 19.30 1.44
N LEU A 25 -4.18 18.31 1.40
CA LEU A 25 -4.96 17.86 2.55
C LEU A 25 -4.05 17.31 3.65
N ILE A 26 -3.09 16.45 3.30
CA ILE A 26 -2.13 15.85 4.23
C ILE A 26 -1.26 16.93 4.86
N ARG A 27 -0.76 17.88 4.07
CA ARG A 27 0.03 18.99 4.58
C ARG A 27 -0.75 19.84 5.57
N HIS A 28 -2.02 20.14 5.28
CA HIS A 28 -2.88 20.85 6.22
C HIS A 28 -3.12 20.04 7.51
N LEU A 29 -3.36 18.74 7.39
CA LEU A 29 -3.49 17.82 8.51
C LEU A 29 -2.26 17.83 9.41
N LEU A 30 -1.07 17.66 8.84
CA LEU A 30 0.20 17.65 9.60
C LEU A 30 0.47 18.99 10.29
N GLY A 31 0.19 20.12 9.61
CA GLY A 31 0.33 21.45 10.18
C GLY A 31 -0.65 21.75 11.34
N ASN A 32 -1.69 20.94 11.49
CA ASN A 32 -2.71 21.07 12.52
C ASN A 32 -2.87 19.82 13.38
N ALA A 33 -1.79 19.03 13.52
CA ALA A 33 -1.81 17.74 14.21
C ALA A 33 -2.10 17.81 15.72
N GLN A 34 -2.15 19.01 16.32
CA GLN A 34 -2.52 19.26 17.73
C GLN A 34 -1.67 18.44 18.72
N GLY A 35 -0.38 18.31 18.45
CA GLY A 35 0.57 17.57 19.28
C GLY A 35 0.55 16.05 19.10
N ARG A 36 -0.26 15.50 18.18
CA ARG A 36 -0.20 14.09 17.81
C ARG A 36 1.04 13.79 17.01
N ARG A 37 1.67 12.68 17.27
CA ARG A 37 2.79 12.15 16.47
C ARG A 37 2.21 11.33 15.34
N ILE A 38 2.27 11.89 14.14
CA ILE A 38 1.74 11.26 12.93
C ILE A 38 2.92 10.75 12.09
N ALA A 39 2.95 9.45 11.82
CA ALA A 39 3.82 8.91 10.79
C ALA A 39 3.14 9.05 9.43
N LEU A 40 3.87 9.57 8.44
CA LEU A 40 3.39 9.71 7.08
C LEU A 40 4.12 8.71 6.17
N ILE A 41 3.36 7.92 5.43
CA ILE A 41 3.85 7.08 4.35
C ILE A 41 3.40 7.72 3.04
N ILE A 42 4.36 8.09 2.19
CA ILE A 42 4.10 8.63 0.86
C ILE A 42 4.37 7.56 -0.17
N ASN A 43 3.40 7.31 -1.01
CA ASN A 43 3.48 6.38 -2.11
C ASN A 43 3.21 7.13 -3.42
N GLU A 44 4.23 7.81 -3.93
CA GLU A 44 4.14 8.50 -5.20
C GLU A 44 5.11 7.92 -6.23
N PHE A 45 4.57 7.73 -7.45
CA PHE A 45 5.35 7.42 -8.63
C PHE A 45 5.62 8.71 -9.38
N GLY A 46 6.88 9.11 -9.50
CA GLY A 46 7.26 10.34 -10.21
C GLY A 46 8.56 10.93 -9.69
N ASP A 47 8.86 12.17 -10.00
CA ASP A 47 10.10 12.85 -9.65
C ASP A 47 10.43 12.71 -8.17
N GLN A 48 11.44 11.89 -7.90
CA GLN A 48 11.90 11.52 -6.56
C GLN A 48 11.97 12.73 -5.65
N GLY A 49 11.15 12.75 -4.61
CA GLY A 49 11.28 13.69 -3.51
C GLY A 49 10.49 14.98 -3.60
N VAL A 50 9.71 15.26 -4.65
CA VAL A 50 9.00 16.54 -4.78
C VAL A 50 7.96 16.71 -3.66
N ASP A 51 7.14 15.71 -3.37
CA ASP A 51 6.14 15.83 -2.31
C ASP A 51 6.78 15.85 -0.92
N ARG A 52 7.85 15.09 -0.72
CA ARG A 52 8.65 15.16 0.51
C ARG A 52 9.30 16.53 0.67
N GLU A 53 9.85 17.10 -0.40
CA GLU A 53 10.39 18.45 -0.37
C GLU A 53 9.31 19.49 -0.12
N ILE A 54 8.12 19.34 -0.70
CA ILE A 54 6.97 20.23 -0.47
C ILE A 54 6.52 20.15 1.00
N ILE A 55 6.49 18.96 1.58
CA ILE A 55 6.13 18.76 3.00
C ILE A 55 7.22 19.35 3.91
N ARG A 56 8.50 19.09 3.60
CA ARG A 56 9.65 19.64 4.35
C ARG A 56 9.79 21.15 4.21
N ALA A 57 9.64 21.68 3.02
CA ALA A 57 9.76 23.13 2.75
C ALA A 57 8.70 23.96 3.47
N CYS A 58 7.62 23.35 3.93
CA CYS A 58 6.56 24.05 4.65
C CYS A 58 6.88 24.38 6.11
N GLY A 59 8.03 23.90 6.65
CA GLY A 59 8.45 24.22 8.03
C GLY A 59 7.38 23.89 9.07
N ILE A 60 6.69 22.74 8.90
CA ILE A 60 5.60 22.33 9.76
C ILE A 60 6.16 22.03 11.15
N GLU A 61 5.84 22.88 12.14
CA GLU A 61 6.17 22.64 13.54
C GLU A 61 5.50 21.33 13.98
N GLY A 62 6.31 20.32 14.37
CA GLY A 62 5.83 19.01 14.86
C GLY A 62 5.96 17.86 13.87
N CYS A 63 6.28 18.10 12.60
CA CYS A 63 6.65 17.04 11.66
C CYS A 63 8.18 16.94 11.57
N ARG A 64 8.75 15.87 12.11
CA ARG A 64 10.20 15.63 12.04
C ARG A 64 10.50 14.85 10.76
N ASP A 65 11.69 15.04 10.19
CA ASP A 65 12.13 14.30 9.00
C ASP A 65 12.04 12.78 9.17
N GLU A 66 12.20 12.30 10.39
CA GLU A 66 12.07 10.90 10.78
C GLU A 66 10.61 10.38 10.79
N ASP A 67 9.63 11.27 10.76
CA ASP A 67 8.20 10.90 10.76
C ASP A 67 7.67 10.66 9.33
N VAL A 68 8.43 11.03 8.30
CA VAL A 68 8.10 10.80 6.89
C VAL A 68 8.87 9.60 6.37
N VAL A 69 8.18 8.56 5.94
CA VAL A 69 8.74 7.36 5.32
C VAL A 69 8.30 7.31 3.87
N GLU A 70 9.26 7.29 2.96
CA GLU A 70 9.04 7.18 1.53
C GLU A 70 9.20 5.74 1.07
N LEU A 71 8.31 5.25 0.23
CA LEU A 71 8.43 3.93 -0.35
C LEU A 71 9.38 3.96 -1.55
N ALA A 72 10.35 3.05 -1.55
CA ALA A 72 11.48 3.12 -2.48
C ALA A 72 11.14 2.63 -3.91
N ASN A 73 10.06 1.86 -4.13
CA ASN A 73 9.90 1.05 -5.35
C ASN A 73 8.51 1.11 -6.00
N GLY A 74 7.83 2.24 -6.03
CA GLY A 74 6.60 2.41 -6.81
C GLY A 74 5.30 2.13 -6.05
N CYS A 75 4.21 1.87 -6.78
CA CYS A 75 2.86 1.88 -6.24
C CYS A 75 2.63 0.80 -5.16
N ILE A 76 2.23 1.21 -3.96
CA ILE A 76 1.97 0.30 -2.83
C ILE A 76 0.87 -0.73 -3.18
N CYS A 77 -0.02 -0.43 -4.12
CA CYS A 77 -1.07 -1.35 -4.54
C CYS A 77 -0.55 -2.57 -5.32
N CYS A 78 0.57 -2.40 -6.07
CA CYS A 78 1.17 -3.48 -6.87
C CYS A 78 2.35 -4.15 -6.16
N THR A 79 3.02 -3.43 -5.23
CA THR A 79 4.17 -3.92 -4.45
C THR A 79 3.88 -4.00 -2.94
N VAL A 80 2.59 -4.09 -2.56
CA VAL A 80 2.15 -4.09 -1.15
C VAL A 80 2.96 -5.05 -0.28
N ALA A 81 3.28 -6.24 -0.79
CA ALA A 81 4.00 -7.24 -0.02
C ALA A 81 5.47 -6.86 0.24
N ASP A 82 6.11 -6.14 -0.68
CA ASP A 82 7.55 -5.90 -0.65
C ASP A 82 7.95 -4.68 0.17
N ASP A 83 7.21 -3.59 0.04
CA ASP A 83 7.57 -2.30 0.63
C ASP A 83 6.71 -1.96 1.84
N PHE A 84 5.46 -2.44 1.90
CA PHE A 84 4.54 -2.15 3.00
C PHE A 84 5.02 -2.75 4.33
N LEU A 85 5.34 -4.06 4.38
CA LEU A 85 5.76 -4.69 5.63
C LEU A 85 7.06 -4.12 6.21
N PRO A 86 8.14 -3.93 5.43
CA PRO A 86 9.34 -3.28 5.94
C PRO A 86 9.08 -1.86 6.43
N THR A 87 8.25 -1.10 5.73
CA THR A 87 7.88 0.27 6.11
C THR A 87 7.09 0.30 7.41
N MET A 88 6.09 -0.59 7.55
CA MET A 88 5.33 -0.72 8.78
C MET A 88 6.23 -1.12 9.95
N GLN A 89 7.19 -2.03 9.73
CA GLN A 89 8.13 -2.45 10.77
C GLN A 89 9.00 -1.28 11.26
N ILE A 90 9.51 -0.44 10.35
CA ILE A 90 10.27 0.77 10.70
C ILE A 90 9.44 1.68 11.62
N ILE A 91 8.13 1.84 11.36
CA ILE A 91 7.25 2.68 12.17
C ILE A 91 6.96 2.03 13.53
N LEU A 92 6.71 0.72 13.55
CA LEU A 92 6.37 -0.02 14.76
C LEU A 92 7.55 -0.19 15.72
N ASP A 93 8.77 -0.24 15.20
CA ASP A 93 10.01 -0.39 15.98
C ASP A 93 10.56 0.95 16.54
N ARG A 94 9.87 2.06 16.30
CA ARG A 94 10.28 3.36 16.83
C ARG A 94 10.31 3.36 18.36
N PRO A 95 11.35 3.95 18.99
CA PRO A 95 11.42 4.09 20.43
C PRO A 95 10.23 4.86 21.02
N GLU A 96 9.79 5.88 20.29
CA GLU A 96 8.60 6.66 20.60
C GLU A 96 7.46 6.24 19.67
N PRO A 97 6.42 5.56 20.17
CA PRO A 97 5.31 5.12 19.35
C PRO A 97 4.55 6.32 18.75
N VAL A 98 4.08 6.17 17.55
CA VAL A 98 3.22 7.17 16.87
C VAL A 98 1.77 7.04 17.34
N ASP A 99 1.04 8.14 17.30
CA ASP A 99 -0.37 8.19 17.69
C ASP A 99 -1.30 7.87 16.50
N HIS A 100 -0.81 8.08 15.27
CA HIS A 100 -1.54 7.84 14.04
C HIS A 100 -0.59 7.62 12.86
N ILE A 101 -1.04 6.84 11.87
CA ILE A 101 -0.33 6.65 10.59
C ILE A 101 -1.22 7.24 9.49
N VAL A 102 -0.65 8.03 8.60
CA VAL A 102 -1.32 8.51 7.38
C VAL A 102 -0.59 7.93 6.19
N ILE A 103 -1.33 7.35 5.25
CA ILE A 103 -0.77 6.73 4.05
C ILE A 103 -1.38 7.43 2.84
N GLU A 104 -0.55 8.11 2.06
CA GLU A 104 -0.94 8.64 0.76
C GLU A 104 -0.76 7.57 -0.31
N THR A 105 -1.80 7.26 -1.07
CA THR A 105 -1.69 6.38 -2.22
C THR A 105 -1.39 7.16 -3.49
N SER A 106 -0.76 6.52 -4.47
CA SER A 106 -0.70 7.06 -5.83
C SER A 106 -2.09 7.39 -6.35
N GLY A 107 -2.17 8.39 -7.22
CA GLY A 107 -3.44 8.82 -7.84
C GLY A 107 -4.12 7.75 -8.70
N LEU A 108 -3.38 6.73 -9.10
CA LEU A 108 -3.87 5.61 -9.92
C LEU A 108 -3.97 4.30 -9.13
N ALA A 109 -3.77 4.35 -7.83
CA ALA A 109 -3.80 3.18 -6.96
C ALA A 109 -5.22 2.78 -6.59
N LEU A 110 -5.45 1.47 -6.56
CA LEU A 110 -6.63 0.86 -5.95
C LEU A 110 -6.42 0.77 -4.43
N PRO A 111 -7.29 1.34 -3.59
CA PRO A 111 -7.09 1.32 -2.15
C PRO A 111 -7.36 -0.03 -1.49
N LYS A 112 -8.24 -0.87 -2.05
CA LYS A 112 -8.67 -2.15 -1.47
C LYS A 112 -7.52 -3.12 -1.20
N PRO A 113 -6.54 -3.35 -2.11
CA PRO A 113 -5.38 -4.19 -1.84
C PRO A 113 -4.54 -3.71 -0.64
N LEU A 114 -4.40 -2.39 -0.49
CA LEU A 114 -3.71 -1.81 0.67
C LEU A 114 -4.49 -2.06 1.96
N VAL A 115 -5.81 -1.87 1.98
CA VAL A 115 -6.65 -2.17 3.15
C VAL A 115 -6.51 -3.65 3.53
N LYS A 116 -6.52 -4.57 2.55
CA LYS A 116 -6.33 -6.01 2.75
C LYS A 116 -4.99 -6.32 3.42
N ALA A 117 -3.92 -5.58 3.13
CA ALA A 117 -2.61 -5.80 3.74
C ALA A 117 -2.58 -5.61 5.27
N PHE A 118 -3.51 -4.84 5.82
CA PHE A 118 -3.63 -4.67 7.27
C PHE A 118 -4.16 -5.93 7.99
N THR A 119 -4.75 -6.87 7.26
CA THR A 119 -5.15 -8.17 7.83
C THR A 119 -3.96 -9.12 8.05
N TRP A 120 -2.80 -8.81 7.51
CA TRP A 120 -1.62 -9.67 7.61
C TRP A 120 -1.13 -9.82 9.06
N PRO A 121 -0.69 -11.03 9.46
CA PRO A 121 -0.32 -11.33 10.85
C PRO A 121 0.73 -10.40 11.46
N ALA A 122 1.63 -9.87 10.64
CA ALA A 122 2.69 -8.95 11.08
C ALA A 122 2.15 -7.57 11.50
N VAL A 123 1.01 -7.14 10.96
CA VAL A 123 0.47 -5.78 11.13
C VAL A 123 -0.84 -5.78 11.93
N ARG A 124 -1.73 -6.75 11.69
CA ARG A 124 -3.11 -6.76 12.19
C ARG A 124 -3.28 -6.61 13.71
N ASN A 125 -2.26 -6.99 14.48
CA ASN A 125 -2.29 -6.90 15.94
C ASN A 125 -1.78 -5.55 16.48
N ALA A 126 -1.08 -4.76 15.64
CA ALA A 126 -0.45 -3.51 16.02
C ALA A 126 -1.17 -2.29 15.44
N VAL A 127 -1.78 -2.43 14.27
CA VAL A 127 -2.40 -1.34 13.52
C VAL A 127 -3.83 -1.72 13.11
N THR A 128 -4.69 -0.73 12.93
CA THR A 128 -6.04 -0.86 12.38
C THR A 128 -6.27 0.25 11.38
N VAL A 129 -7.05 -0.01 10.33
CA VAL A 129 -7.42 1.03 9.35
C VAL A 129 -8.54 1.87 9.92
N ASP A 130 -8.19 3.07 10.36
CA ASP A 130 -9.14 4.07 10.89
C ASP A 130 -10.19 4.46 9.85
N GLY A 131 -9.77 4.53 8.59
CA GLY A 131 -10.64 4.74 7.45
C GLY A 131 -9.89 5.03 6.16
N VAL A 132 -10.61 4.90 5.05
CA VAL A 132 -10.20 5.29 3.70
C VAL A 132 -10.86 6.61 3.35
N VAL A 133 -10.05 7.62 3.03
CA VAL A 133 -10.49 8.97 2.64
C VAL A 133 -10.20 9.17 1.16
N ALA A 134 -11.26 9.24 0.34
CA ALA A 134 -11.13 9.58 -1.09
C ALA A 134 -11.19 11.10 -1.28
N VAL A 135 -10.16 11.68 -1.86
CA VAL A 135 -10.10 13.12 -2.20
C VAL A 135 -10.49 13.28 -3.66
N ILE A 136 -11.55 14.05 -3.90
CA ILE A 136 -12.14 14.25 -5.22
C ILE A 136 -12.12 15.74 -5.59
N ASP A 137 -11.79 16.02 -6.83
CA ASP A 137 -11.79 17.36 -7.43
C ASP A 137 -13.22 17.78 -7.82
N ALA A 138 -13.77 18.75 -7.09
CA ALA A 138 -15.12 19.24 -7.33
C ALA A 138 -15.29 19.85 -8.73
N GLU A 139 -14.27 20.56 -9.25
CA GLU A 139 -14.32 21.21 -10.55
C GLU A 139 -14.35 20.18 -11.68
N ALA A 140 -13.45 19.21 -11.61
CA ALA A 140 -13.40 18.12 -12.59
C ALA A 140 -14.68 17.28 -12.58
N THR A 141 -15.12 16.85 -11.41
CA THR A 141 -16.32 16.02 -11.27
C THR A 141 -17.58 16.76 -11.72
N ALA A 142 -17.75 18.05 -11.37
CA ALA A 142 -18.86 18.86 -11.85
C ALA A 142 -18.90 19.00 -13.39
N ALA A 143 -17.76 18.87 -14.05
CA ALA A 143 -17.63 18.88 -15.52
C ALA A 143 -17.78 17.49 -16.16
N GLY A 144 -18.03 16.42 -15.36
CA GLY A 144 -18.10 15.04 -15.85
C GLY A 144 -16.75 14.41 -16.13
N LEU A 145 -15.70 14.90 -15.47
CA LEU A 145 -14.31 14.39 -15.58
C LEU A 145 -13.86 13.79 -14.26
N PHE A 146 -12.95 12.83 -14.32
CA PHE A 146 -12.36 12.21 -13.11
C PHE A 146 -11.16 13.00 -12.56
N ALA A 147 -10.51 13.79 -13.40
CA ALA A 147 -9.39 14.66 -13.04
C ALA A 147 -9.42 15.96 -13.85
N SER A 148 -8.84 17.03 -13.31
CA SER A 148 -8.74 18.33 -13.99
C SER A 148 -7.85 18.28 -15.24
N ASP A 149 -6.93 17.32 -15.33
CA ASP A 149 -6.02 17.11 -16.46
C ASP A 149 -5.97 15.61 -16.82
N PRO A 150 -6.92 15.14 -17.66
CA PRO A 150 -6.95 13.74 -18.10
C PRO A 150 -5.73 13.33 -18.93
N GLU A 151 -5.08 14.27 -19.65
CA GLU A 151 -3.88 13.99 -20.43
C GLU A 151 -2.67 13.73 -19.51
N ALA A 152 -2.51 14.52 -18.44
CA ALA A 152 -1.49 14.29 -17.43
C ALA A 152 -1.69 12.95 -16.70
N VAL A 153 -2.94 12.57 -16.43
CA VAL A 153 -3.28 11.26 -15.83
C VAL A 153 -2.91 10.13 -16.78
N ALA A 154 -3.24 10.25 -18.07
CA ALA A 154 -2.89 9.25 -19.08
C ALA A 154 -1.37 9.12 -19.26
N ALA A 155 -0.65 10.25 -19.24
CA ALA A 155 0.82 10.27 -19.31
C ALA A 155 1.47 9.64 -18.06
N ALA A 156 0.97 9.95 -16.87
CA ALA A 156 1.44 9.34 -15.63
C ALA A 156 1.20 7.82 -15.63
N ARG A 157 0.04 7.38 -16.12
CA ARG A 157 -0.27 5.96 -16.29
C ARG A 157 0.70 5.25 -17.24
N ALA A 158 0.97 5.85 -18.40
CA ALA A 158 1.90 5.29 -19.38
C ALA A 158 3.36 5.23 -18.88
N ALA A 159 3.71 6.10 -17.93
CA ALA A 159 5.05 6.18 -17.35
C ALA A 159 5.24 5.24 -16.15
N ASP A 160 4.19 4.71 -15.56
CA ASP A 160 4.24 3.85 -14.38
C ASP A 160 4.29 2.35 -14.74
N PRO A 161 5.48 1.71 -14.75
CA PRO A 161 5.61 0.30 -15.07
C PRO A 161 5.10 -0.63 -13.95
N SER A 162 4.72 -0.08 -12.80
CA SER A 162 4.19 -0.84 -11.67
C SER A 162 2.67 -1.00 -11.72
N LEU A 163 1.99 -0.28 -12.62
CA LEU A 163 0.55 -0.43 -12.85
C LEU A 163 0.30 -1.70 -13.66
N ASP A 164 -0.20 -2.70 -12.98
CA ASP A 164 -0.42 -4.05 -13.54
C ASP A 164 -1.83 -4.22 -14.15
N HIS A 165 -2.59 -3.11 -14.29
CA HIS A 165 -3.96 -3.16 -14.79
C HIS A 165 -4.23 -2.08 -15.84
N ASP A 166 -4.92 -2.48 -16.90
CA ASP A 166 -5.43 -1.61 -17.99
C ASP A 166 -6.86 -1.11 -17.72
N SER A 167 -7.31 -1.11 -16.46
CA SER A 167 -8.66 -0.68 -16.09
C SER A 167 -8.94 0.75 -16.56
N PRO A 168 -10.12 1.03 -17.12
CA PRO A 168 -10.51 2.39 -17.47
C PRO A 168 -10.39 3.34 -16.28
N LEU A 169 -10.09 4.62 -16.54
CA LEU A 169 -9.99 5.62 -15.46
C LEU A 169 -11.30 5.78 -14.69
N GLU A 170 -12.41 5.51 -15.33
CA GLU A 170 -13.75 5.49 -14.73
C GLU A 170 -13.84 4.42 -13.64
N GLU A 171 -13.46 3.20 -13.93
CA GLU A 171 -13.45 2.09 -12.97
C GLU A 171 -12.55 2.37 -11.76
N LEU A 172 -11.37 2.97 -12.00
CA LEU A 172 -10.47 3.39 -10.91
C LEU A 172 -11.12 4.42 -9.99
N PHE A 173 -11.85 5.39 -10.57
CA PHE A 173 -12.58 6.39 -9.81
C PHE A 173 -13.68 5.73 -8.97
N GLU A 174 -14.50 4.90 -9.60
CA GLU A 174 -15.59 4.17 -8.94
C GLU A 174 -15.07 3.31 -7.79
N GLU A 175 -13.97 2.58 -7.98
CA GLU A 175 -13.36 1.78 -6.93
C GLU A 175 -12.77 2.60 -5.78
N GLN A 176 -12.16 3.75 -6.06
CA GLN A 176 -11.69 4.65 -5.03
C GLN A 176 -12.85 5.19 -4.19
N VAL A 177 -13.98 5.55 -4.83
CA VAL A 177 -15.21 6.00 -4.15
C VAL A 177 -15.85 4.87 -3.37
N ALA A 178 -16.01 3.70 -3.99
CA ALA A 178 -16.64 2.53 -3.36
C ALA A 178 -15.85 2.01 -2.16
N CYS A 179 -14.52 2.17 -2.16
CA CYS A 179 -13.69 1.77 -1.03
C CYS A 179 -13.68 2.80 0.11
N ALA A 180 -14.08 4.05 -0.12
CA ALA A 180 -13.97 5.13 0.85
C ALA A 180 -14.91 4.98 2.05
N ASP A 181 -14.47 5.42 3.23
CA ASP A 181 -15.27 5.63 4.44
C ASP A 181 -15.68 7.08 4.59
N MET A 182 -14.96 7.96 3.89
CA MET A 182 -15.27 9.38 3.75
C MET A 182 -14.81 9.87 2.38
N VAL A 183 -15.59 10.75 1.77
CA VAL A 183 -15.21 11.48 0.58
C VAL A 183 -14.96 12.95 0.94
N VAL A 184 -13.79 13.47 0.59
CA VAL A 184 -13.46 14.89 0.66
C VAL A 184 -13.62 15.49 -0.74
N LEU A 185 -14.72 16.20 -0.96
CA LEU A 185 -14.95 16.98 -2.17
C LEU A 185 -14.15 18.28 -2.05
N ASN A 186 -12.96 18.27 -2.64
CA ASN A 186 -12.00 19.36 -2.56
C ASN A 186 -12.15 20.35 -3.72
N LYS A 187 -11.52 21.52 -3.60
CA LYS A 187 -11.60 22.63 -4.56
C LYS A 187 -13.00 23.20 -4.73
N CYS A 188 -13.83 23.17 -3.68
CA CYS A 188 -15.17 23.73 -3.70
C CYS A 188 -15.17 25.25 -3.93
N ASP A 189 -14.04 25.93 -3.69
CA ASP A 189 -13.79 27.33 -4.03
C ASP A 189 -13.82 27.63 -5.54
N ARG A 190 -13.71 26.60 -6.39
CA ARG A 190 -13.68 26.74 -7.86
C ARG A 190 -15.01 26.45 -8.52
N VAL A 191 -16.02 26.06 -7.74
CA VAL A 191 -17.29 25.58 -8.26
C VAL A 191 -18.45 26.27 -7.54
N ASP A 192 -19.46 26.70 -8.30
CA ASP A 192 -20.70 27.25 -7.74
C ASP A 192 -21.57 26.15 -7.09
N GLU A 193 -22.59 26.56 -6.34
CA GLU A 193 -23.46 25.59 -5.65
C GLU A 193 -24.15 24.57 -6.59
N PRO A 194 -24.68 24.96 -7.78
CA PRO A 194 -25.16 23.98 -8.74
C PRO A 194 -24.11 22.99 -9.22
N GLY A 195 -22.85 23.43 -9.39
CA GLY A 195 -21.73 22.56 -9.74
C GLY A 195 -21.39 21.58 -8.63
N ARG A 196 -21.34 22.04 -7.37
CA ARG A 196 -21.14 21.16 -6.20
C ARG A 196 -22.25 20.12 -6.06
N ALA A 197 -23.50 20.52 -6.32
CA ALA A 197 -24.61 19.57 -6.31
C ALA A 197 -24.43 18.48 -7.37
N ARG A 198 -24.08 18.84 -8.61
CA ARG A 198 -23.79 17.86 -9.67
C ARG A 198 -22.64 16.91 -9.30
N ALA A 199 -21.56 17.45 -8.75
CA ALA A 199 -20.43 16.61 -8.31
C ALA A 199 -20.85 15.61 -7.22
N ARG A 200 -21.65 16.05 -6.24
CA ARG A 200 -22.20 15.14 -5.22
C ARG A 200 -23.11 14.06 -5.81
N GLU A 201 -23.96 14.40 -6.78
CA GLU A 201 -24.85 13.45 -7.45
C GLU A 201 -24.02 12.37 -8.20
N GLN A 202 -22.97 12.75 -8.89
CA GLN A 202 -22.11 11.80 -9.57
C GLN A 202 -21.38 10.85 -8.60
N ILE A 203 -20.81 11.38 -7.53
CA ILE A 203 -20.14 10.58 -6.51
C ILE A 203 -21.13 9.63 -5.81
N ALA A 204 -22.36 10.07 -5.59
CA ALA A 204 -23.36 9.29 -4.86
C ALA A 204 -23.75 7.98 -5.57
N VAL A 205 -23.47 7.84 -6.86
CA VAL A 205 -23.76 6.60 -7.62
C VAL A 205 -22.96 5.42 -7.08
N ASP A 206 -21.69 5.65 -6.77
CA ASP A 206 -20.74 4.60 -6.36
C ASP A 206 -20.49 4.59 -4.85
N LEU A 207 -21.08 5.54 -4.13
CA LEU A 207 -20.87 5.71 -2.71
C LEU A 207 -21.59 4.62 -1.89
N ARG A 208 -20.87 3.99 -0.98
CA ARG A 208 -21.47 3.04 -0.04
C ARG A 208 -22.47 3.72 0.90
N PRO A 209 -23.55 3.01 1.31
CA PRO A 209 -24.52 3.56 2.26
C PRO A 209 -23.85 4.03 3.55
N GLY A 210 -24.17 5.25 3.98
CA GLY A 210 -23.66 5.83 5.22
C GLY A 210 -22.36 6.59 5.10
N VAL A 211 -21.64 6.48 3.99
CA VAL A 211 -20.44 7.27 3.72
C VAL A 211 -20.81 8.73 3.49
N ARG A 212 -20.04 9.65 4.07
CA ARG A 212 -20.32 11.09 3.99
C ARG A 212 -19.40 11.78 3.00
N ILE A 213 -19.94 12.74 2.28
CA ILE A 213 -19.19 13.70 1.47
C ILE A 213 -19.00 14.96 2.31
N VAL A 214 -17.74 15.37 2.50
CA VAL A 214 -17.37 16.58 3.21
C VAL A 214 -16.69 17.54 2.23
N GLU A 215 -17.14 18.79 2.19
CA GLU A 215 -16.57 19.81 1.33
C GLU A 215 -15.29 20.39 1.92
N ALA A 216 -14.31 20.65 1.06
CA ALA A 216 -13.08 21.30 1.42
C ALA A 216 -12.64 22.32 0.35
N GLU A 217 -11.92 23.31 0.79
CA GLU A 217 -11.27 24.31 -0.04
C GLU A 217 -9.76 24.26 0.23
N HIS A 218 -8.98 24.21 -0.83
CA HIS A 218 -7.50 24.16 -0.74
C HIS A 218 -6.96 23.01 0.16
N GLY A 219 -7.69 21.90 0.28
CA GLY A 219 -7.34 20.79 1.16
C GLY A 219 -7.47 21.10 2.65
N ARG A 220 -8.20 22.15 3.04
CA ARG A 220 -8.36 22.54 4.44
C ARG A 220 -9.55 21.83 5.05
N LEU A 221 -9.28 20.97 6.01
CA LEU A 221 -10.29 20.28 6.78
C LEU A 221 -9.76 20.06 8.20
N ASP A 222 -10.65 20.16 9.19
CA ASP A 222 -10.26 19.92 10.59
C ASP A 222 -9.74 18.49 10.74
N PRO A 223 -8.54 18.30 11.33
CA PRO A 223 -8.00 16.97 11.61
C PRO A 223 -8.95 16.05 12.38
N LEU A 224 -9.81 16.58 13.24
CA LEU A 224 -10.81 15.80 13.97
C LEU A 224 -11.90 15.22 13.07
N VAL A 225 -12.07 15.74 11.86
CA VAL A 225 -13.00 15.18 10.86
C VAL A 225 -12.33 14.05 10.07
N LEU A 226 -11.03 14.18 9.81
CA LEU A 226 -10.26 13.22 9.00
C LEU A 226 -9.79 12.01 9.81
N LEU A 227 -9.47 12.21 11.07
CA LEU A 227 -8.88 11.19 11.94
C LEU A 227 -9.90 10.73 12.99
N GLY A 228 -9.92 9.44 13.28
CA GLY A 228 -10.86 8.86 14.24
C GLY A 228 -12.19 8.51 13.61
N LEU A 229 -12.15 8.03 12.36
CA LEU A 229 -13.34 7.47 11.68
C LEU A 229 -13.74 6.15 12.31
N ASP A 230 -12.77 5.42 12.91
CA ASP A 230 -12.95 4.15 13.62
C ASP A 230 -13.68 3.10 12.77
N ALA A 231 -13.41 3.12 11.46
CA ALA A 231 -14.12 2.30 10.48
C ALA A 231 -13.73 0.83 10.56
N GLY A 232 -12.49 0.51 11.00
CA GLY A 232 -11.99 -0.87 10.97
C GLY A 232 -12.04 -1.46 9.58
N ALA A 233 -11.59 -0.70 8.58
CA ALA A 233 -11.83 -0.99 7.17
C ALA A 233 -11.29 -2.36 6.73
N GLU A 234 -10.26 -2.86 7.39
CA GLU A 234 -9.71 -4.20 7.16
C GLU A 234 -10.65 -5.35 7.57
N ASP A 235 -11.61 -5.07 8.44
CA ASP A 235 -12.60 -6.05 8.89
C ASP A 235 -13.90 -6.00 8.05
N ASP A 236 -14.01 -5.04 7.11
CA ASP A 236 -15.21 -4.80 6.28
C ASP A 236 -14.87 -4.74 4.78
N LEU A 237 -14.00 -5.62 4.32
CA LEU A 237 -13.56 -5.68 2.91
C LEU A 237 -14.67 -6.08 1.96
N ASP A 238 -15.61 -6.92 2.39
CA ASP A 238 -16.71 -7.43 1.56
C ASP A 238 -17.73 -6.35 1.18
N SER A 239 -17.89 -5.30 1.99
CA SER A 239 -18.76 -4.18 1.66
C SER A 239 -18.16 -3.21 0.62
N ARG A 240 -16.86 -3.32 0.38
CA ARG A 240 -16.08 -2.48 -0.53
C ARG A 240 -16.04 -3.12 -1.90
N ARG A 241 -16.97 -2.74 -2.77
CA ARG A 241 -17.07 -3.29 -4.11
C ARG A 241 -15.83 -2.98 -4.92
N SER A 242 -15.43 -3.95 -5.76
CA SER A 242 -14.46 -3.79 -6.83
C SER A 242 -15.09 -4.33 -8.10
N HIS A 243 -14.80 -3.76 -9.25
CA HIS A 243 -15.20 -4.32 -10.55
C HIS A 243 -14.63 -5.72 -10.76
N HIS A 244 -13.62 -6.08 -10.00
CA HIS A 244 -13.00 -7.41 -9.98
C HIS A 244 -13.77 -8.43 -9.13
N ASP A 245 -14.77 -8.01 -8.31
CA ASP A 245 -15.62 -8.91 -7.53
C ASP A 245 -16.73 -9.56 -8.38
N ASP A 246 -17.11 -8.99 -9.52
CA ASP A 246 -18.23 -9.42 -10.39
C ASP A 246 -17.83 -10.43 -11.48
N GLY A 247 -17.06 -11.46 -11.15
CA GLY A 247 -17.00 -12.73 -11.91
C GLY A 247 -16.58 -12.67 -13.39
N SER A 248 -16.04 -11.60 -13.89
CA SER A 248 -15.27 -11.58 -15.14
C SER A 248 -13.81 -11.90 -14.82
N ASP A 249 -13.34 -13.04 -15.34
CA ASP A 249 -12.03 -13.66 -15.13
C ASP A 249 -10.82 -12.72 -15.26
N HIS A 250 -10.63 -11.85 -14.28
CA HIS A 250 -9.36 -11.19 -14.01
C HIS A 250 -9.06 -11.36 -12.52
N HIS A 251 -8.40 -12.48 -12.21
CA HIS A 251 -7.98 -12.89 -10.88
C HIS A 251 -6.91 -11.95 -10.29
N HIS A 252 -7.31 -10.82 -9.72
CA HIS A 252 -6.36 -9.92 -9.02
C HIS A 252 -6.50 -9.89 -7.50
N ASP A 253 -7.50 -10.57 -6.91
CA ASP A 253 -7.73 -10.59 -5.46
C ASP A 253 -7.28 -11.87 -4.76
N ASP A 254 -6.83 -12.87 -5.48
CA ASP A 254 -6.48 -14.18 -4.93
C ASP A 254 -4.96 -14.38 -4.87
N PHE A 255 -4.25 -13.47 -4.19
CA PHE A 255 -2.83 -13.67 -3.92
C PHE A 255 -2.64 -14.25 -2.52
N GLN A 256 -1.92 -15.36 -2.47
CA GLN A 256 -1.41 -15.93 -1.24
C GLN A 256 0.06 -15.56 -1.07
N SER A 257 0.45 -15.10 0.12
CA SER A 257 1.85 -14.87 0.43
C SER A 257 2.25 -15.53 1.75
N PHE A 258 3.47 -16.05 1.80
CA PHE A 258 4.04 -16.63 3.00
C PHE A 258 5.56 -16.54 3.01
N VAL A 259 6.14 -16.60 4.21
CA VAL A 259 7.60 -16.55 4.38
C VAL A 259 8.14 -17.97 4.52
N VAL A 260 9.20 -18.28 3.77
CA VAL A 260 9.96 -19.53 3.89
C VAL A 260 11.30 -19.21 4.55
N GLU A 261 11.49 -19.68 5.78
CA GLU A 261 12.80 -19.60 6.44
C GLU A 261 13.70 -20.70 5.92
N LEU A 262 14.95 -20.33 5.61
CA LEU A 262 15.95 -21.24 5.06
C LEU A 262 17.23 -21.19 5.88
N PRO A 263 17.91 -22.33 6.08
CA PRO A 263 19.26 -22.34 6.61
C PRO A 263 20.23 -21.65 5.61
N ALA A 264 21.47 -21.45 6.04
CA ALA A 264 22.50 -21.01 5.12
C ALA A 264 22.64 -21.98 3.94
N ILE A 265 22.82 -21.43 2.74
CA ILE A 265 22.98 -22.19 1.51
C ILE A 265 24.46 -22.28 1.11
N ALA A 266 24.86 -23.35 0.44
CA ALA A 266 26.25 -23.50 0.04
C ALA A 266 26.61 -22.58 -1.15
N ARG A 267 25.71 -22.41 -2.10
CA ARG A 267 25.97 -21.63 -3.33
C ARG A 267 24.70 -20.91 -3.83
N PRO A 268 24.81 -19.66 -4.35
CA PRO A 268 23.68 -18.94 -4.94
C PRO A 268 22.92 -19.73 -6.02
N ALA A 269 23.63 -20.40 -6.92
CA ALA A 269 23.03 -21.19 -8.00
C ALA A 269 22.07 -22.31 -7.52
N GLU A 270 22.20 -22.76 -6.28
CA GLU A 270 21.30 -23.76 -5.72
C GLU A 270 19.90 -23.18 -5.45
N ILE A 271 19.85 -21.99 -4.86
CA ILE A 271 18.56 -21.36 -4.58
C ILE A 271 17.92 -20.84 -5.87
N GLU A 272 18.72 -20.33 -6.81
CA GLU A 272 18.21 -19.91 -8.11
C GLU A 272 17.54 -21.08 -8.85
N ALA A 273 18.15 -22.26 -8.84
CA ALA A 273 17.59 -23.45 -9.44
C ALA A 273 16.30 -23.92 -8.73
N ARG A 274 16.24 -23.82 -7.39
CA ARG A 274 15.04 -24.17 -6.60
C ARG A 274 13.90 -23.19 -6.87
N ILE A 275 14.21 -21.89 -6.92
CA ILE A 275 13.23 -20.86 -7.26
C ILE A 275 12.71 -21.07 -8.68
N ALA A 276 13.59 -21.34 -9.66
CA ALA A 276 13.18 -21.62 -11.02
C ALA A 276 12.26 -22.86 -11.14
N ALA A 277 12.50 -23.89 -10.33
CA ALA A 277 11.63 -25.06 -10.29
C ALA A 277 10.27 -24.71 -9.67
N VAL A 278 10.25 -24.03 -8.53
CA VAL A 278 9.03 -23.67 -7.82
C VAL A 278 8.15 -22.71 -8.62
N THR A 279 8.74 -21.69 -9.27
CA THR A 279 8.00 -20.76 -10.12
C THR A 279 7.43 -21.41 -11.39
N ARG A 280 8.09 -22.44 -11.91
CA ARG A 280 7.60 -23.20 -13.07
C ARG A 280 6.49 -24.20 -12.70
N ASP A 281 6.64 -24.87 -11.56
CA ASP A 281 5.81 -26.04 -11.21
C ASP A 281 4.60 -25.64 -10.34
N HIS A 282 4.57 -24.41 -9.81
CA HIS A 282 3.50 -23.83 -9.01
C HIS A 282 3.13 -22.44 -9.51
N ALA A 283 1.94 -21.97 -9.18
CA ALA A 283 1.46 -20.62 -9.55
C ALA A 283 2.12 -19.50 -8.75
N VAL A 284 3.45 -19.60 -8.54
CA VAL A 284 4.25 -18.58 -7.86
C VAL A 284 4.61 -17.47 -8.83
N LEU A 285 4.21 -16.26 -8.50
CA LEU A 285 4.45 -15.07 -9.32
C LEU A 285 5.74 -14.38 -8.94
N ARG A 286 6.08 -14.38 -7.64
CA ARG A 286 7.24 -13.65 -7.13
C ARG A 286 7.88 -14.34 -5.93
N VAL A 287 9.21 -14.31 -5.88
CA VAL A 287 10.00 -14.72 -4.71
C VAL A 287 11.01 -13.63 -4.42
N LYS A 288 11.07 -13.13 -3.19
CA LYS A 288 12.04 -12.11 -2.79
C LYS A 288 12.53 -12.35 -1.36
N GLY A 289 13.78 -12.03 -1.10
CA GLY A 289 14.31 -12.05 0.26
C GLY A 289 15.82 -12.10 0.33
N PHE A 290 16.31 -12.50 1.50
CA PHE A 290 17.74 -12.53 1.78
C PHE A 290 18.15 -13.91 2.30
N LEU A 291 19.36 -14.34 1.96
CA LEU A 291 19.90 -15.64 2.34
C LEU A 291 21.30 -15.51 2.89
N ALA A 292 21.61 -16.34 3.86
CA ALA A 292 22.99 -16.56 4.27
C ALA A 292 23.64 -17.56 3.30
N VAL A 293 24.87 -17.26 2.89
CA VAL A 293 25.69 -18.15 2.07
C VAL A 293 26.91 -18.57 2.89
N ASP A 294 27.20 -19.87 2.91
CA ASP A 294 28.31 -20.43 3.68
C ASP A 294 29.65 -19.76 3.31
N GLY A 295 30.36 -19.35 4.34
CA GLY A 295 31.65 -18.70 4.19
C GLY A 295 31.62 -17.27 3.63
N ARG A 296 30.44 -16.68 3.44
CA ARG A 296 30.28 -15.29 2.97
C ARG A 296 29.83 -14.36 4.10
N PRO A 297 30.49 -13.21 4.28
CA PRO A 297 30.06 -12.22 5.27
C PRO A 297 28.86 -11.38 4.82
N LEU A 298 28.60 -11.31 3.51
CA LEU A 298 27.51 -10.56 2.90
C LEU A 298 26.27 -11.45 2.79
N ARG A 299 25.09 -10.86 2.94
CA ARG A 299 23.84 -11.55 2.64
C ARG A 299 23.58 -11.53 1.13
N LEU A 300 22.98 -12.61 0.64
CA LEU A 300 22.55 -12.73 -0.74
C LEU A 300 21.12 -12.22 -0.86
N ALA A 301 20.91 -11.12 -1.55
CA ALA A 301 19.60 -10.68 -1.98
C ALA A 301 19.14 -11.50 -3.19
N VAL A 302 17.89 -11.93 -3.19
CA VAL A 302 17.31 -12.69 -4.31
C VAL A 302 15.96 -12.07 -4.66
N GLN A 303 15.72 -11.87 -5.94
CA GLN A 303 14.46 -11.44 -6.52
C GLN A 303 14.12 -12.31 -7.73
N ALA A 304 12.87 -12.78 -7.78
CA ALA A 304 12.37 -13.53 -8.92
C ALA A 304 10.95 -13.07 -9.25
N VAL A 305 10.70 -12.83 -10.53
CA VAL A 305 9.38 -12.54 -11.09
C VAL A 305 9.17 -13.49 -12.28
N GLY A 306 8.27 -14.43 -12.14
CA GLY A 306 8.12 -15.50 -13.10
C GLY A 306 9.45 -16.24 -13.34
N SER A 307 9.90 -16.30 -14.58
CA SER A 307 11.15 -16.99 -14.97
C SER A 307 12.41 -16.13 -14.81
N ARG A 308 12.27 -14.84 -14.51
CA ARG A 308 13.41 -13.95 -14.33
C ARG A 308 13.87 -13.99 -12.89
N ILE A 309 15.11 -14.42 -12.65
CA ILE A 309 15.73 -14.53 -11.33
C ILE A 309 16.98 -13.67 -11.31
N GLU A 310 17.10 -12.81 -10.31
CA GLU A 310 18.26 -11.98 -10.06
C GLU A 310 18.75 -12.24 -8.63
N SER A 311 20.07 -12.42 -8.47
CA SER A 311 20.70 -12.54 -7.17
C SER A 311 21.98 -11.73 -7.11
N TYR A 312 22.24 -11.07 -5.97
CA TYR A 312 23.45 -10.30 -5.74
C TYR A 312 23.74 -10.18 -4.24
N PHE A 313 25.02 -9.98 -3.91
CA PHE A 313 25.42 -9.72 -2.52
C PHE A 313 25.24 -8.23 -2.22
N ASP A 314 24.40 -7.88 -1.24
CA ASP A 314 24.07 -6.48 -0.93
C ASP A 314 24.94 -5.88 0.18
N ARG A 315 24.83 -6.34 1.40
CA ARG A 315 25.53 -5.80 2.57
C ARG A 315 25.96 -6.90 3.56
N PRO A 316 26.91 -6.61 4.47
CA PRO A 316 27.16 -7.50 5.60
C PRO A 316 25.94 -7.64 6.51
N TRP A 317 25.81 -8.80 7.15
CA TRP A 317 24.85 -9.00 8.23
C TRP A 317 25.18 -8.06 9.39
N ALA A 318 24.19 -7.42 10.00
CA ALA A 318 24.37 -6.66 11.21
C ALA A 318 24.73 -7.59 12.39
N ALA A 319 25.34 -7.04 13.45
CA ALA A 319 25.83 -7.85 14.56
C ALA A 319 24.72 -8.55 15.34
N ASP A 320 23.54 -7.95 15.36
CA ASP A 320 22.31 -8.42 16.00
C ASP A 320 21.33 -9.12 15.03
N GLU A 321 21.66 -9.13 13.73
CA GLU A 321 20.82 -9.74 12.68
C GLU A 321 21.06 -11.26 12.65
N PRO A 322 20.02 -12.10 12.82
CA PRO A 322 20.19 -13.55 12.73
C PRO A 322 20.55 -13.94 11.30
N ARG A 323 21.66 -14.67 11.14
CA ARG A 323 22.11 -15.18 9.85
C ARG A 323 21.25 -16.35 9.37
N ARG A 324 19.98 -16.03 9.06
CA ARG A 324 19.00 -16.98 8.52
C ARG A 324 18.46 -16.42 7.21
N GLY A 325 18.21 -17.32 6.26
CA GLY A 325 17.53 -16.96 5.04
C GLY A 325 16.03 -16.83 5.28
N ALA A 326 15.42 -15.83 4.66
CA ALA A 326 13.98 -15.68 4.60
C ALA A 326 13.57 -15.24 3.20
N LEU A 327 12.70 -16.01 2.56
CA LEU A 327 12.14 -15.72 1.25
C LEU A 327 10.64 -15.51 1.40
N VAL A 328 10.15 -14.38 0.96
CA VAL A 328 8.71 -14.12 0.76
C VAL A 328 8.32 -14.71 -0.58
N VAL A 329 7.32 -15.57 -0.58
CA VAL A 329 6.72 -16.18 -1.77
C VAL A 329 5.35 -15.57 -1.96
N ILE A 330 5.06 -15.11 -3.17
CA ILE A 330 3.77 -14.55 -3.57
C ILE A 330 3.30 -15.31 -4.80
N GLY A 331 2.04 -15.71 -4.81
CA GLY A 331 1.41 -16.34 -5.95
C GLY A 331 -0.09 -16.27 -5.88
N LEU A 332 -0.77 -16.89 -6.84
CA LEU A 332 -2.23 -16.95 -6.86
C LEU A 332 -2.76 -17.75 -5.66
N ASP A 333 -4.01 -17.50 -5.27
CA ASP A 333 -4.64 -18.27 -4.21
C ASP A 333 -4.67 -19.78 -4.53
N GLY A 334 -4.60 -20.60 -3.48
CA GLY A 334 -4.50 -22.03 -3.63
C GLY A 334 -3.09 -22.57 -3.88
N LEU A 335 -2.04 -21.79 -3.57
CA LEU A 335 -0.67 -22.27 -3.59
C LEU A 335 -0.51 -23.52 -2.70
N ASP A 336 0.16 -24.55 -3.22
CA ASP A 336 0.61 -25.69 -2.41
C ASP A 336 1.81 -25.26 -1.54
N GLU A 337 1.51 -24.48 -0.47
CA GLU A 337 2.54 -23.98 0.46
C GLU A 337 3.48 -25.08 0.98
N PRO A 338 3.00 -26.27 1.39
CA PRO A 338 3.87 -27.37 1.81
C PRO A 338 4.86 -27.81 0.73
N ALA A 339 4.40 -27.96 -0.52
CA ALA A 339 5.27 -28.36 -1.64
C ALA A 339 6.27 -27.27 -2.00
N ILE A 340 5.86 -26.03 -2.00
CA ILE A 340 6.72 -24.86 -2.27
C ILE A 340 7.82 -24.73 -1.18
N ARG A 341 7.43 -24.87 0.10
CA ARG A 341 8.40 -24.87 1.22
C ARG A 341 9.41 -26.00 1.09
N ALA A 342 8.96 -27.21 0.74
CA ALA A 342 9.83 -28.36 0.51
C ALA A 342 10.78 -28.12 -0.68
N GLY A 343 10.26 -27.59 -1.79
CA GLY A 343 11.05 -27.26 -2.99
C GLY A 343 12.14 -26.23 -2.71
N LEU A 344 11.82 -25.13 -2.04
CA LEU A 344 12.79 -24.09 -1.68
C LEU A 344 13.81 -24.58 -0.63
N SER A 345 13.41 -25.41 0.31
CA SER A 345 14.31 -26.00 1.32
C SER A 345 15.24 -27.10 0.76
N GLY A 346 14.93 -27.60 -0.43
CA GLY A 346 15.67 -28.73 -1.01
C GLY A 346 15.39 -30.07 -0.34
N ALA A 347 14.29 -30.14 0.42
CA ALA A 347 13.80 -31.41 0.95
C ALA A 347 13.12 -32.16 -0.21
N THR A 348 13.74 -33.23 -0.70
CA THR A 348 13.09 -34.15 -1.66
C THR A 348 11.84 -34.71 -1.01
N THR A 349 10.68 -34.36 -1.52
CA THR A 349 9.44 -35.09 -1.20
C THR A 349 9.64 -36.51 -1.75
N SER A 350 9.90 -37.47 -0.86
CA SER A 350 9.82 -38.90 -1.22
C SER A 350 8.37 -39.14 -1.64
N ALA A 351 8.13 -39.27 -2.94
CA ALA A 351 6.86 -39.75 -3.45
C ALA A 351 6.64 -41.13 -2.83
N ALA A 352 5.65 -41.19 -1.93
CA ALA A 352 5.14 -42.47 -1.48
C ALA A 352 4.51 -43.15 -2.69
N ALA A 353 5.02 -44.32 -3.03
CA ALA A 353 4.53 -45.21 -4.05
C ALA A 353 3.16 -45.80 -3.67
#